data_71353e601922acbb582960ae8f357fc7
#
_entry.id   71353e601922acbb582960ae8f357fc7
#
_cell.length_a   1.000
_cell.length_b   1.000
_cell.length_c   1.000
_cell.angle_alpha   90.00
_cell.angle_beta   90.00
_cell.angle_gamma   90.00
#
_symmetry.space_group_name_H-M   'P 1'
#
loop_
_entity.id
_entity.type
_entity.pdbx_description
1 polymer ?
#
loop_
_entity_poly.entity_id
_entity_poly.type
_entity_poly.pdbx_seq_one_letter_code
_entity_poly.pdbx_strand_id
1 'polypeptide(L)' 'LTGSLIYPIEVGEVAFIREADGMRRTSTVLRTKKISAQEICFETVNTNYRLHVKQEVSA' A
#
# COMPACT_ATOMS: atom_id res chain seq x y z
N LEU A 1 -0.95 -8.36 1.51
CA LEU A 1 -0.08 -7.96 0.40
C LEU A 1 1.33 -7.71 0.85
N THR A 2 2.27 -7.99 -0.01
CA THR A 2 3.67 -7.63 0.19
C THR A 2 4.14 -6.90 -1.06
N GLY A 3 4.77 -5.74 -0.87
CA GLY A 3 5.26 -4.98 -2.01
C GLY A 3 5.88 -3.66 -1.60
N SER A 4 6.22 -2.86 -2.59
CA SER A 4 6.81 -1.54 -2.41
C SER A 4 5.82 -0.47 -2.84
N LEU A 5 5.87 0.67 -2.17
CA LEU A 5 5.05 1.81 -2.54
C LEU A 5 5.81 2.67 -3.56
N ILE A 6 5.12 3.05 -4.62
CA ILE A 6 5.65 3.97 -5.62
C ILE A 6 5.36 5.40 -5.17
N TYR A 7 4.18 5.59 -4.61
CA TYR A 7 3.73 6.86 -4.03
C TYR A 7 3.20 6.60 -2.63
N PRO A 8 3.23 7.59 -1.74
CA PRO A 8 2.59 7.45 -0.43
C PRO A 8 1.10 7.12 -0.60
N ILE A 9 0.58 6.32 0.32
CA ILE A 9 -0.86 6.03 0.34
C ILE A 9 -1.56 7.25 0.92
N GLU A 10 -2.51 7.80 0.17
CA GLU A 10 -3.25 8.99 0.59
C GLU A 10 -4.75 8.76 0.47
N VAL A 11 -5.49 9.23 1.47
CA VAL A 11 -6.95 9.21 1.45
C VAL A 11 -7.44 10.06 0.29
N GLY A 12 -8.42 9.53 -0.45
CA GLY A 12 -8.95 10.20 -1.62
C GLY A 12 -8.28 9.84 -2.93
N GLU A 13 -7.19 9.08 -2.87
CA GLU A 13 -6.43 8.68 -4.05
C GLU A 13 -6.37 7.16 -4.15
N VAL A 14 -6.15 6.66 -5.36
CA VAL A 14 -5.87 5.24 -5.54
C VAL A 14 -4.44 4.95 -5.09
N ALA A 15 -4.20 3.72 -4.64
CA ALA A 15 -2.85 3.31 -4.25
C ALA A 15 -2.20 2.47 -5.35
N PHE A 16 -0.91 2.65 -5.54
CA PHE A 16 -0.11 1.87 -6.47
C PHE A 16 0.95 1.11 -5.69
N ILE A 17 0.91 -0.21 -5.82
CA ILE A 17 1.80 -1.10 -5.09
C ILE A 17 2.58 -1.93 -6.09
N ARG A 18 3.90 -1.88 -6.00
CA ARG A 18 4.75 -2.74 -6.83
C ARG A 18 4.91 -4.08 -6.13
N GLU A 19 4.40 -5.12 -6.77
CA GLU A 19 4.53 -6.49 -6.30
C GLU A 19 5.51 -7.25 -7.17
N ALA A 20 5.88 -8.47 -6.76
CA ALA A 20 6.80 -9.31 -7.52
C ALA A 20 6.31 -9.58 -8.95
N ASP A 21 4.99 -9.71 -9.12
CA ASP A 21 4.38 -10.04 -10.40
C ASP A 21 4.02 -8.82 -11.24
N GLY A 22 4.22 -7.62 -10.72
CA GLY A 22 3.85 -6.40 -11.43
C GLY A 22 3.28 -5.36 -10.50
N MET A 23 2.50 -4.44 -11.06
CA MET A 23 1.93 -3.34 -10.31
C MET A 23 0.46 -3.57 -10.02
N ARG A 24 0.07 -3.33 -8.77
CA ARG A 24 -1.33 -3.38 -8.36
C ARG A 24 -1.84 -1.97 -8.14
N ARG A 25 -2.97 -1.65 -8.78
CA ARG A 25 -3.70 -0.42 -8.53
C ARG A 25 -4.96 -0.74 -7.73
N THR A 26 -5.17 -0.01 -6.65
CA THR A 26 -6.37 -0.21 -5.84
C THR A 26 -7.46 0.78 -6.20
N SER A 27 -8.64 0.60 -5.62
CA SER A 27 -9.69 1.62 -5.63
C SER A 27 -9.26 2.78 -4.75
N THR A 28 -10.08 3.84 -4.73
CA THR A 28 -9.81 5.03 -3.90
C THR A 28 -9.70 4.66 -2.42
N VAL A 29 -8.64 5.12 -1.79
CA VAL A 29 -8.39 4.89 -0.38
C VAL A 29 -9.33 5.75 0.46
N LEU A 30 -10.07 5.12 1.36
CA LEU A 30 -11.00 5.80 2.25
C LEU A 30 -10.38 6.16 3.59
N ARG A 31 -9.50 5.28 4.09
CA ARG A 31 -8.77 5.51 5.34
C ARG A 31 -7.52 4.66 5.35
N THR A 32 -6.57 5.09 6.13
CA THR A 32 -5.29 4.40 6.25
C THR A 32 -4.83 4.41 7.69
N LYS A 33 -4.15 3.33 8.11
CA LYS A 33 -3.60 3.21 9.45
C LYS A 33 -2.22 2.57 9.35
N LYS A 34 -1.21 3.29 9.79
CA LYS A 34 0.15 2.77 9.85
C LYS A 34 0.30 1.93 11.11
N ILE A 35 0.54 0.64 10.96
CA ILE A 35 0.69 -0.29 12.08
C ILE A 35 2.13 -0.25 12.60
N SER A 36 3.09 -0.22 11.67
CA SER A 36 4.52 -0.16 12.00
C SER A 36 5.26 0.50 10.84
N ALA A 37 6.58 0.59 10.95
CA ALA A 37 7.39 1.14 9.87
C ALA A 37 7.25 0.37 8.56
N GLN A 38 6.85 -0.90 8.64
CA GLN A 38 6.78 -1.79 7.48
C GLN A 38 5.38 -2.33 7.22
N GLU A 39 4.39 -1.94 7.98
CA GLU A 39 3.04 -2.47 7.83
C GLU A 39 2.01 -1.36 7.86
N ILE A 40 1.18 -1.33 6.82
CA ILE A 40 0.11 -0.34 6.68
C ILE A 40 -1.17 -1.08 6.35
N CYS A 41 -2.23 -0.74 7.07
CA CYS A 41 -3.57 -1.19 6.73
C CYS A 41 -4.32 -0.04 6.09
N PHE A 42 -5.02 -0.30 5.02
CA PHE A 42 -5.84 0.73 4.39
C PHE A 42 -7.11 0.14 3.82
N GLU A 43 -8.14 0.93 3.85
CA GLU A 43 -9.46 0.58 3.34
C GLU A 43 -9.72 1.36 2.06
N THR A 44 -10.17 0.65 1.03
CA THR A 44 -10.60 1.27 -0.21
C THR A 44 -12.10 1.09 -0.38
N VAL A 45 -12.65 1.65 -1.44
CA VAL A 45 -14.06 1.51 -1.77
C VAL A 45 -14.48 0.04 -1.85
N ASN A 46 -13.61 -0.83 -2.35
CA ASN A 46 -13.94 -2.21 -2.62
C ASN A 46 -13.38 -3.22 -1.62
N THR A 47 -12.29 -2.90 -0.90
CA THR A 47 -11.55 -3.92 -0.16
C THR A 47 -10.74 -3.29 0.97
N ASN A 48 -10.55 -4.08 2.03
CA ASN A 48 -9.58 -3.75 3.07
C ASN A 48 -8.26 -4.44 2.75
N TYR A 49 -7.18 -3.69 2.83
CA TYR A 49 -5.85 -4.20 2.53
C TYR A 49 -4.96 -4.13 3.75
N ARG A 50 -4.09 -5.11 3.86
CA ARG A 50 -2.99 -5.09 4.80
C ARG A 50 -1.71 -5.23 3.97
N LEU A 51 -0.93 -4.17 3.91
CA LEU A 51 0.28 -4.14 3.11
C LEU A 51 1.50 -4.27 4.00
N HIS A 52 2.31 -5.27 3.70
CA HIS A 52 3.64 -5.39 4.26
C HIS A 52 4.60 -4.71 3.28
N VAL A 53 5.11 -3.57 3.67
CA VAL A 53 5.99 -2.79 2.80
C VAL A 53 7.37 -3.43 2.78
N LYS A 54 7.79 -3.83 1.60
CA LYS A 54 9.11 -4.38 1.40
C LYS A 54 10.09 -3.23 1.33
N GLN A 55 10.94 -3.12 2.34
CA GLN A 55 11.90 -2.04 2.40
C GLN A 55 13.16 -2.45 1.66
N GLU A 56 13.53 -1.65 0.67
CA GLU A 56 14.82 -1.83 0.02
C GLU A 56 15.89 -1.25 0.93
N VAL A 57 16.84 -2.08 1.30
CA VAL A 57 18.01 -1.62 2.02
C VAL A 57 18.95 -1.05 0.98
N SER A 58 18.96 0.26 0.87
CA SER A 58 20.03 0.90 0.11
C SER A 58 21.26 0.88 0.98
N ALA A 59 22.22 0.15 0.56
CA ALA A 59 23.50 0.15 1.23
C ALA A 59 24.17 1.50 1.07
#